data_fa8464c376bc4eb1ea0534de7e842ed9
#
_entry.id   fa8464c376bc4eb1ea0534de7e842ed9
#
_cell.length_a   1.000
_cell.length_b   1.000
_cell.length_c   1.000
_cell.angle_alpha   90.00
_cell.angle_beta   90.00
_cell.angle_gamma   90.00
#
_symmetry.space_group_name_H-M   'P 1'
#
loop_
_entity.id
_entity.type
_entity.pdbx_description
1 polymer ?
#
loop_
_entity_poly.entity_id
_entity_poly.type
_entity_poly.pdbx_seq_one_letter_code
_entity_poly.pdbx_strand_id
1 'polypeptide(L)'
;MITLISFSSLGLGFLGPVYAIFVVRNFSASLFHAGILSAVFLLTSAIFKMPAGKLVDKYGKWKILFIGLIGCGLSSLSYIFAFDIIHLYAIEFIYGISFAFQRPALLALMAVVSNKPSRGMLLGIFDSVDDISGAFAAVVSGAVVSSLGFDMLFFICFFCYFISGLFILKTREKIN
;
A
#
# COMPACT_ATOMS: atom_id res chain seq x y z
N MET A 1 -16.25 -3.36 0.70
CA MET A 1 -15.34 -2.32 1.25
C MET A 1 -14.37 -2.91 2.28
N ILE A 2 -14.82 -3.58 3.33
CA ILE A 2 -13.93 -4.17 4.36
C ILE A 2 -12.86 -5.06 3.72
N THR A 3 -13.25 -6.03 2.90
CA THR A 3 -12.32 -6.93 2.20
C THR A 3 -11.25 -6.19 1.36
N LEU A 4 -11.65 -5.12 0.68
CA LEU A 4 -10.73 -4.29 -0.10
C LEU A 4 -9.70 -3.61 0.81
N ILE A 5 -10.16 -3.04 1.93
CA ILE A 5 -9.28 -2.39 2.92
C ILE A 5 -8.33 -3.43 3.49
N SER A 6 -8.85 -4.57 3.97
CA SER A 6 -8.01 -5.64 4.55
C SER A 6 -6.89 -6.07 3.61
N PHE A 7 -7.19 -6.36 2.33
CA PHE A 7 -6.15 -6.79 1.39
C PHE A 7 -5.15 -5.68 1.04
N SER A 8 -5.59 -4.42 0.94
CA SER A 8 -4.65 -3.32 0.69
C SER A 8 -3.75 -3.03 1.91
N SER A 9 -4.29 -3.18 3.11
CA SER A 9 -3.55 -3.00 4.37
C SER A 9 -2.57 -4.15 4.64
N LEU A 10 -2.96 -5.39 4.28
CA LEU A 10 -2.04 -6.53 4.30
C LEU A 10 -0.81 -6.25 3.41
N GLY A 11 -1.01 -5.73 2.19
CA GLY A 11 0.09 -5.42 1.28
C GLY A 11 1.11 -4.45 1.89
N LEU A 12 0.66 -3.38 2.54
CA LEU A 12 1.53 -2.42 3.21
C LEU A 12 2.10 -2.98 4.52
N GLY A 13 1.27 -3.68 5.30
CA GLY A 13 1.64 -4.24 6.60
C GLY A 13 2.73 -5.31 6.51
N PHE A 14 2.79 -6.08 5.43
CA PHE A 14 3.85 -7.06 5.21
C PHE A 14 5.23 -6.42 5.04
N LEU A 15 5.30 -5.24 4.42
CA LEU A 15 6.58 -4.57 4.16
C LEU A 15 7.14 -3.87 5.41
N GLY A 16 6.29 -3.20 6.19
CA GLY A 16 6.70 -2.31 7.26
C GLY A 16 7.77 -2.87 8.22
N PRO A 17 7.53 -3.99 8.93
CA PRO A 17 8.44 -4.47 9.96
C PRO A 17 9.75 -5.03 9.42
N VAL A 18 9.73 -5.60 8.23
CA VAL A 18 10.89 -6.37 7.69
C VAL A 18 11.67 -5.58 6.63
N TYR A 19 11.18 -4.42 6.21
CA TYR A 19 11.80 -3.61 5.15
C TYR A 19 13.21 -3.15 5.51
N ALA A 20 13.41 -2.64 6.72
CA ALA A 20 14.75 -2.20 7.16
C ALA A 20 15.73 -3.38 7.19
N ILE A 21 15.28 -4.57 7.59
CA ILE A 21 16.09 -5.79 7.59
C ILE A 21 16.46 -6.19 6.17
N PHE A 22 15.51 -6.09 5.23
CA PHE A 22 15.75 -6.35 3.80
C PHE A 22 16.86 -5.45 3.24
N VAL A 23 16.77 -4.12 3.48
CA VAL A 23 17.75 -3.16 3.01
C VAL A 23 19.13 -3.43 3.56
N VAL A 24 19.24 -3.65 4.87
CA VAL A 24 20.53 -3.90 5.54
C VAL A 24 21.14 -5.24 5.09
N ARG A 25 20.34 -6.30 5.02
CA ARG A 25 20.83 -7.65 4.74
C ARG A 25 21.20 -7.87 3.27
N ASN A 26 20.37 -7.39 2.35
CA ASN A 26 20.55 -7.69 0.92
C ASN A 26 21.46 -6.68 0.20
N PHE A 27 21.54 -5.45 0.71
CA PHE A 27 22.33 -4.39 0.06
C PHE A 27 23.53 -3.92 0.91
N SER A 28 23.78 -4.59 2.05
CA SER A 28 24.87 -4.21 2.99
C SER A 28 24.82 -2.71 3.37
N ALA A 29 23.62 -2.15 3.35
CA ALA A 29 23.36 -0.74 3.63
C ALA A 29 23.22 -0.50 5.13
N SER A 30 23.50 0.71 5.60
CA SER A 30 23.27 1.07 6.99
C SER A 30 21.78 1.29 7.30
N LEU A 31 21.40 1.23 8.58
CA LEU A 31 20.05 1.63 9.02
C LEU A 31 19.70 3.07 8.63
N PHE A 32 20.72 3.92 8.50
CA PHE A 32 20.53 5.30 8.02
C PHE A 32 20.00 5.34 6.57
N HIS A 33 20.51 4.49 5.68
CA HIS A 33 20.00 4.37 4.32
C HIS A 33 18.55 3.84 4.30
N ALA A 34 18.22 2.87 5.15
CA ALA A 34 16.84 2.41 5.29
C ALA A 34 15.90 3.55 5.74
N GLY A 35 16.37 4.40 6.66
CA GLY A 35 15.65 5.61 7.06
C GLY A 35 15.43 6.60 5.92
N ILE A 36 16.47 6.85 5.11
CA ILE A 36 16.36 7.75 3.93
C ILE A 36 15.37 7.16 2.91
N LEU A 37 15.43 5.87 2.61
CA LEU A 37 14.50 5.20 1.70
C LEU A 37 13.06 5.37 2.16
N SER A 38 12.79 5.13 3.44
CA SER A 38 11.46 5.36 4.04
C SER A 38 11.05 6.84 3.93
N ALA A 39 11.98 7.76 4.11
CA ALA A 39 11.72 9.20 3.95
C ALA A 39 11.38 9.55 2.50
N VAL A 40 12.06 8.97 1.50
CA VAL A 40 11.73 9.15 0.07
C VAL A 40 10.31 8.70 -0.20
N PHE A 41 9.89 7.51 0.25
CA PHE A 41 8.51 7.04 0.13
C PHE A 41 7.51 8.02 0.75
N LEU A 42 7.72 8.42 2.00
CA LEU A 42 6.80 9.30 2.73
C LEU A 42 6.71 10.68 2.11
N LEU A 43 7.85 11.30 1.76
CA LEU A 43 7.89 12.63 1.14
C LEU A 43 7.25 12.62 -0.25
N THR A 44 7.58 11.63 -1.07
CA THR A 44 6.95 11.46 -2.38
C THR A 44 5.44 11.30 -2.23
N SER A 45 5.01 10.41 -1.33
CA SER A 45 3.59 10.23 -1.04
C SER A 45 2.94 11.55 -0.59
N ALA A 46 3.56 12.29 0.32
CA ALA A 46 3.01 13.54 0.83
C ALA A 46 2.84 14.60 -0.28
N ILE A 47 3.86 14.78 -1.13
CA ILE A 47 3.84 15.74 -2.25
C ILE A 47 2.74 15.38 -3.25
N PHE A 48 2.62 14.11 -3.60
CA PHE A 48 1.69 13.68 -4.64
C PHE A 48 0.25 13.45 -4.15
N LYS A 49 -0.04 13.39 -2.84
CA LYS A 49 -1.41 13.24 -2.31
C LYS A 49 -2.35 14.38 -2.72
N MET A 50 -1.84 15.63 -2.75
CA MET A 50 -2.67 16.77 -3.15
C MET A 50 -3.08 16.71 -4.63
N PRO A 51 -2.16 16.55 -5.60
CA PRO A 51 -2.54 16.36 -7.00
C PRO A 51 -3.38 15.10 -7.22
N ALA A 52 -3.08 14.00 -6.50
CA ALA A 52 -3.89 12.78 -6.58
C ALA A 52 -5.34 13.01 -6.13
N GLY A 53 -5.57 13.79 -5.07
CA GLY A 53 -6.91 14.18 -4.65
C GLY A 53 -7.69 14.88 -5.75
N LYS A 54 -7.08 15.86 -6.45
CA LYS A 54 -7.69 16.52 -7.62
C LYS A 54 -8.02 15.54 -8.74
N LEU A 55 -7.17 14.54 -8.97
CA LEU A 55 -7.44 13.50 -9.96
C LEU A 55 -8.60 12.59 -9.55
N VAL A 56 -8.73 12.29 -8.25
CA VAL A 56 -9.86 11.54 -7.68
C VAL A 56 -11.18 12.27 -7.96
N ASP A 57 -11.22 13.58 -7.76
CA ASP A 57 -12.41 14.40 -8.00
C ASP A 57 -12.73 14.49 -9.49
N LYS A 58 -11.72 14.60 -10.36
CA LYS A 58 -11.89 14.75 -11.81
C LYS A 58 -12.22 13.44 -12.53
N TYR A 59 -11.53 12.35 -12.23
CA TYR A 59 -11.61 11.08 -12.98
C TYR A 59 -12.37 9.98 -12.23
N GLY A 60 -12.76 10.23 -10.99
CA GLY A 60 -13.51 9.31 -10.13
C GLY A 60 -12.65 8.41 -9.28
N LYS A 61 -13.17 8.13 -8.09
CA LYS A 61 -12.49 7.41 -6.98
C LYS A 61 -12.05 6.01 -7.37
N TRP A 62 -12.91 5.27 -8.08
CA TRP A 62 -12.69 3.88 -8.45
C TRP A 62 -11.49 3.69 -9.39
N LYS A 63 -11.37 4.57 -10.39
CA LYS A 63 -10.29 4.52 -11.38
C LYS A 63 -8.95 4.83 -10.72
N ILE A 64 -8.90 5.91 -9.93
CA ILE A 64 -7.65 6.35 -9.28
C ILE A 64 -7.21 5.34 -8.22
N LEU A 65 -8.15 4.79 -7.45
CA LEU A 65 -7.85 3.73 -6.48
C LEU A 65 -7.28 2.48 -7.17
N PHE A 66 -7.87 2.06 -8.28
CA PHE A 66 -7.37 0.91 -9.04
C PHE A 66 -5.94 1.13 -9.55
N ILE A 67 -5.67 2.30 -10.14
CA ILE A 67 -4.32 2.67 -10.61
C ILE A 67 -3.33 2.66 -9.44
N GLY A 68 -3.69 3.24 -8.31
CA GLY A 68 -2.84 3.26 -7.12
C GLY A 68 -2.53 1.86 -6.60
N LEU A 69 -3.53 0.97 -6.53
CA LEU A 69 -3.33 -0.41 -6.06
C LEU A 69 -2.44 -1.23 -7.00
N ILE A 70 -2.67 -1.14 -8.31
CA ILE A 70 -1.83 -1.83 -9.29
C ILE A 70 -0.39 -1.28 -9.22
N GLY A 71 -0.23 0.04 -9.12
CA GLY A 71 1.08 0.66 -8.96
C GLY A 71 1.80 0.19 -7.69
N CYS A 72 1.11 0.12 -6.54
CA CYS A 72 1.68 -0.42 -5.29
C CYS A 72 2.08 -1.90 -5.45
N GLY A 73 1.24 -2.70 -6.09
CA GLY A 73 1.55 -4.11 -6.36
C GLY A 73 2.79 -4.27 -7.24
N LEU A 74 2.85 -3.55 -8.36
CA LEU A 74 4.01 -3.59 -9.26
C LEU A 74 5.29 -3.10 -8.59
N SER A 75 5.21 -2.06 -7.76
CA SER A 75 6.34 -1.58 -6.96
C SER A 75 6.81 -2.65 -5.97
N SER A 76 5.87 -3.36 -5.31
CA SER A 76 6.22 -4.48 -4.42
C SER A 76 6.94 -5.60 -5.16
N LEU A 77 6.50 -5.93 -6.39
CA LEU A 77 7.16 -6.94 -7.22
C LEU A 77 8.55 -6.48 -7.68
N SER A 78 8.73 -5.18 -7.92
CA SER A 78 10.00 -4.62 -8.38
C SER A 78 11.14 -4.78 -7.37
N TYR A 79 10.86 -4.95 -6.07
CA TYR A 79 11.92 -5.23 -5.07
C TYR A 79 12.68 -6.52 -5.35
N ILE A 80 12.04 -7.52 -5.98
CA ILE A 80 12.70 -8.79 -6.35
C ILE A 80 13.81 -8.56 -7.38
N PHE A 81 13.64 -7.54 -8.22
CA PHE A 81 14.58 -7.20 -9.29
C PHE A 81 15.53 -6.05 -8.90
N ALA A 82 15.59 -5.69 -7.64
CA ALA A 82 16.50 -4.66 -7.17
C ALA A 82 17.92 -5.23 -6.98
N PHE A 83 18.87 -4.74 -7.77
CA PHE A 83 20.28 -5.17 -7.72
C PHE A 83 21.17 -4.20 -6.96
N ASP A 84 20.75 -2.95 -6.80
CA ASP A 84 21.53 -1.88 -6.18
C ASP A 84 20.61 -0.97 -5.35
N ILE A 85 21.22 -0.26 -4.40
CA ILE A 85 20.53 0.70 -3.55
C ILE A 85 19.85 1.82 -4.34
N ILE A 86 20.41 2.20 -5.50
CA ILE A 86 19.84 3.21 -6.39
C ILE A 86 18.49 2.72 -6.96
N HIS A 87 18.39 1.44 -7.29
CA HIS A 87 17.12 0.85 -7.71
C HIS A 87 16.08 0.92 -6.61
N LEU A 88 16.48 0.74 -5.33
CA LEU A 88 15.56 0.88 -4.21
C LEU A 88 15.01 2.31 -4.10
N TYR A 89 15.85 3.33 -4.29
CA TYR A 89 15.37 4.72 -4.31
C TYR A 89 14.33 4.97 -5.40
N ALA A 90 14.55 4.41 -6.61
CA ALA A 90 13.60 4.53 -7.71
C ALA A 90 12.28 3.80 -7.39
N ILE A 91 12.35 2.60 -6.80
CA ILE A 91 11.18 1.83 -6.39
C ILE A 91 10.40 2.57 -5.32
N GLU A 92 11.06 3.10 -4.28
CA GLU A 92 10.42 3.88 -3.21
C GLU A 92 9.73 5.13 -3.73
N PHE A 93 10.34 5.81 -4.69
CA PHE A 93 9.73 6.97 -5.34
C PHE A 93 8.45 6.59 -6.09
N ILE A 94 8.48 5.53 -6.92
CA ILE A 94 7.31 5.04 -7.66
C ILE A 94 6.24 4.50 -6.71
N TYR A 95 6.64 3.80 -5.66
CA TYR A 95 5.73 3.28 -4.64
C TYR A 95 5.05 4.43 -3.90
N GLY A 96 5.79 5.48 -3.53
CA GLY A 96 5.24 6.69 -2.91
C GLY A 96 4.19 7.39 -3.78
N ILE A 97 4.42 7.51 -5.09
CA ILE A 97 3.43 8.04 -6.05
C ILE A 97 2.19 7.14 -6.10
N SER A 98 2.37 5.83 -6.22
CA SER A 98 1.28 4.85 -6.30
C SER A 98 0.42 4.87 -5.04
N PHE A 99 1.04 4.95 -3.88
CA PHE A 99 0.37 5.08 -2.59
C PHE A 99 -0.37 6.42 -2.45
N ALA A 100 0.21 7.50 -3.00
CA ALA A 100 -0.46 8.81 -3.05
C ALA A 100 -1.75 8.79 -3.88
N PHE A 101 -1.86 7.95 -4.91
CA PHE A 101 -3.12 7.75 -5.65
C PHE A 101 -4.10 6.86 -4.89
N GLN A 102 -3.61 5.83 -4.21
CA GLN A 102 -4.43 4.88 -3.46
C GLN A 102 -5.14 5.55 -2.27
N ARG A 103 -4.40 6.24 -1.39
CA ARG A 103 -4.92 6.67 -0.08
C ARG A 103 -6.05 7.70 -0.16
N PRO A 104 -5.94 8.81 -0.92
CA PRO A 104 -7.04 9.77 -1.06
C PRO A 104 -8.29 9.16 -1.72
N ALA A 105 -8.10 8.30 -2.72
CA ALA A 105 -9.20 7.63 -3.40
C ALA A 105 -9.96 6.68 -2.47
N LEU A 106 -9.23 5.94 -1.61
CA LEU A 106 -9.82 5.08 -0.59
C LEU A 106 -10.62 5.89 0.43
N LEU A 107 -10.04 6.98 0.96
CA LEU A 107 -10.72 7.88 1.90
C LEU A 107 -11.98 8.51 1.29
N ALA A 108 -11.92 8.92 0.02
CA ALA A 108 -13.08 9.45 -0.70
C ALA A 108 -14.19 8.41 -0.89
N LEU A 109 -13.85 7.13 -1.08
CA LEU A 109 -14.83 6.03 -1.13
C LEU A 109 -15.46 5.78 0.23
N MET A 110 -14.66 5.75 1.29
CA MET A 110 -15.16 5.60 2.66
C MET A 110 -16.13 6.73 3.01
N ALA A 111 -15.82 7.96 2.62
CA ALA A 111 -16.66 9.13 2.86
C ALA A 111 -18.03 9.05 2.17
N VAL A 112 -18.13 8.39 1.01
CA VAL A 112 -19.40 8.19 0.29
C VAL A 112 -20.27 7.13 0.93
N VAL A 113 -19.66 6.05 1.42
CA VAL A 113 -20.40 4.94 2.07
C VAL A 113 -20.87 5.33 3.47
N SER A 114 -20.25 6.35 4.07
CA SER A 114 -20.55 6.80 5.42
C SER A 114 -21.72 7.78 5.45
N ASN A 115 -22.83 7.42 6.11
CA ASN A 115 -23.95 8.34 6.37
C ASN A 115 -23.54 9.41 7.40
N LYS A 116 -24.05 10.63 7.26
CA LYS A 116 -23.71 11.79 8.12
C LYS A 116 -23.76 11.50 9.63
N PRO A 117 -24.82 10.88 10.22
CA PRO A 117 -24.94 10.72 11.67
C PRO A 117 -23.96 9.70 12.28
N SER A 118 -23.45 8.73 11.48
CA SER A 118 -22.55 7.66 11.97
C SER A 118 -21.17 7.68 11.31
N ARG A 119 -20.81 8.81 10.68
CA ARG A 119 -19.60 8.90 9.86
C ARG A 119 -18.32 8.61 10.66
N GLY A 120 -18.21 9.15 11.87
CA GLY A 120 -17.07 8.91 12.75
C GLY A 120 -16.94 7.44 13.14
N MET A 121 -18.05 6.79 13.50
CA MET A 121 -18.07 5.36 13.83
C MET A 121 -17.63 4.49 12.65
N LEU A 122 -18.16 4.75 11.45
CA LEU A 122 -17.79 3.99 10.25
C LEU A 122 -16.34 4.18 9.86
N LEU A 123 -15.81 5.40 9.95
CA LEU A 123 -14.38 5.65 9.72
C LEU A 123 -13.50 4.94 10.76
N GLY A 124 -13.91 4.93 12.03
CA GLY A 124 -13.22 4.18 13.08
C GLY A 124 -13.23 2.67 12.82
N ILE A 125 -14.34 2.10 12.34
CA ILE A 125 -14.39 0.69 11.96
C ILE A 125 -13.41 0.40 10.80
N PHE A 126 -13.36 1.25 9.79
CA PHE A 126 -12.44 1.07 8.66
C PHE A 126 -10.98 1.18 9.09
N ASP A 127 -10.66 2.13 9.95
CA ASP A 127 -9.32 2.33 10.50
C ASP A 127 -8.90 1.15 11.39
N SER A 128 -9.82 0.64 12.23
CA SER A 128 -9.58 -0.58 13.01
C SER A 128 -9.33 -1.82 12.14
N VAL A 129 -10.03 -1.96 11.03
CA VAL A 129 -9.79 -3.05 10.05
C VAL A 129 -8.42 -2.89 9.39
N ASP A 130 -8.02 -1.65 9.06
CA ASP A 130 -6.70 -1.32 8.53
C ASP A 130 -5.60 -1.77 9.53
N ASP A 131 -5.71 -1.36 10.79
CA ASP A 131 -4.75 -1.67 11.85
C ASP A 131 -4.68 -3.18 12.16
N ILE A 132 -5.82 -3.85 12.31
CA ILE A 132 -5.87 -5.30 12.58
C ILE A 132 -5.23 -6.09 11.42
N SER A 133 -5.56 -5.71 10.19
CA SER A 133 -4.98 -6.35 9.00
C SER A 133 -3.46 -6.10 8.93
N GLY A 134 -3.02 -4.88 9.23
CA GLY A 134 -1.61 -4.52 9.30
C GLY A 134 -0.85 -5.27 10.39
N ALA A 135 -1.43 -5.38 11.59
CA ALA A 135 -0.85 -6.12 12.72
C ALA A 135 -0.70 -7.60 12.38
N PHE A 136 -1.72 -8.22 11.78
CA PHE A 136 -1.65 -9.60 11.31
C PHE A 136 -0.54 -9.78 10.26
N ALA A 137 -0.49 -8.90 9.27
CA ALA A 137 0.54 -8.92 8.24
C ALA A 137 1.95 -8.79 8.83
N ALA A 138 2.13 -7.94 9.83
CA ALA A 138 3.42 -7.73 10.51
C ALA A 138 3.92 -9.03 11.18
N VAL A 139 3.04 -9.77 11.86
CA VAL A 139 3.40 -11.05 12.48
C VAL A 139 3.75 -12.09 11.42
N VAL A 140 2.91 -12.20 10.39
CA VAL A 140 3.09 -13.19 9.31
C VAL A 140 4.33 -12.88 8.48
N SER A 141 4.66 -11.59 8.28
CA SER A 141 5.84 -11.19 7.49
C SER A 141 7.15 -11.73 8.08
N GLY A 142 7.29 -11.70 9.40
CA GLY A 142 8.45 -12.29 10.08
C GLY A 142 8.56 -13.80 9.84
N ALA A 143 7.45 -14.53 9.93
CA ALA A 143 7.42 -15.97 9.68
C ALA A 143 7.72 -16.31 8.20
N VAL A 144 7.14 -15.55 7.26
CA VAL A 144 7.39 -15.73 5.81
C VAL A 144 8.86 -15.50 5.48
N VAL A 145 9.42 -14.37 5.93
CA VAL A 145 10.82 -14.03 5.64
C VAL A 145 11.78 -15.05 6.24
N SER A 146 11.51 -15.55 7.46
CA SER A 146 12.39 -16.53 8.11
C SER A 146 12.37 -17.91 7.44
N SER A 147 11.25 -18.31 6.81
CA SER A 147 11.08 -19.63 6.20
C SER A 147 11.24 -19.65 4.68
N LEU A 148 10.75 -18.61 3.98
CA LEU A 148 10.65 -18.57 2.52
C LEU A 148 11.45 -17.42 1.88
N GLY A 149 11.99 -16.51 2.69
CA GLY A 149 12.77 -15.37 2.19
C GLY A 149 11.94 -14.15 1.79
N PHE A 150 12.66 -13.09 1.38
CA PHE A 150 12.05 -11.81 1.00
C PHE A 150 11.27 -11.86 -0.31
N ASP A 151 11.74 -12.61 -1.29
CA ASP A 151 11.11 -12.69 -2.61
C ASP A 151 9.66 -13.17 -2.50
N MET A 152 9.43 -14.22 -1.69
CA MET A 152 8.10 -14.73 -1.44
C MET A 152 7.20 -13.70 -0.74
N LEU A 153 7.75 -12.90 0.16
CA LEU A 153 7.03 -11.81 0.80
C LEU A 153 6.56 -10.78 -0.22
N PHE A 154 7.43 -10.35 -1.15
CA PHE A 154 7.08 -9.38 -2.17
C PHE A 154 6.03 -9.92 -3.15
N PHE A 155 6.08 -11.22 -3.49
CA PHE A 155 5.00 -11.88 -4.24
C PHE A 155 3.66 -11.82 -3.49
N ILE A 156 3.66 -12.14 -2.19
CA ILE A 156 2.45 -12.07 -1.36
C ILE A 156 1.89 -10.63 -1.35
N CYS A 157 2.74 -9.62 -1.16
CA CYS A 157 2.34 -8.21 -1.22
C CYS A 157 1.69 -7.87 -2.57
N PHE A 158 2.32 -8.27 -3.68
CA PHE A 158 1.77 -8.06 -5.01
C PHE A 158 0.38 -8.68 -5.14
N PHE A 159 0.21 -9.95 -4.74
CA PHE A 159 -1.09 -10.62 -4.81
C PHE A 159 -2.15 -9.97 -3.93
N CYS A 160 -1.80 -9.49 -2.74
CA CYS A 160 -2.72 -8.74 -1.89
C CYS A 160 -3.24 -7.47 -2.58
N TYR A 161 -2.35 -6.68 -3.17
CA TYR A 161 -2.74 -5.49 -3.92
C TYR A 161 -3.54 -5.83 -5.18
N PHE A 162 -3.16 -6.89 -5.89
CA PHE A 162 -3.84 -7.34 -7.09
C PHE A 162 -5.27 -7.82 -6.80
N ILE A 163 -5.44 -8.63 -5.75
CA ILE A 163 -6.75 -9.08 -5.28
C ILE A 163 -7.60 -7.89 -4.85
N SER A 164 -7.03 -6.93 -4.11
CA SER A 164 -7.71 -5.69 -3.75
C SER A 164 -8.20 -4.93 -4.99
N GLY A 165 -7.37 -4.86 -6.04
CA GLY A 165 -7.74 -4.26 -7.33
C GLY A 165 -8.90 -4.99 -8.02
N LEU A 166 -8.92 -6.31 -8.02
CA LEU A 166 -10.02 -7.11 -8.58
C LEU A 166 -11.35 -6.87 -7.82
N PHE A 167 -11.28 -6.77 -6.49
CA PHE A 167 -12.46 -6.44 -5.68
C PHE A 167 -13.05 -5.08 -6.03
N ILE A 168 -12.22 -4.10 -6.40
CA ILE A 168 -12.70 -2.79 -6.85
C ILE A 168 -13.54 -2.92 -8.12
N LEU A 169 -13.07 -3.66 -9.11
CA LEU A 169 -13.80 -3.83 -10.37
C LEU A 169 -15.18 -4.44 -10.12
N LYS A 170 -15.24 -5.50 -9.30
CA LYS A 170 -16.51 -6.17 -8.94
C LYS A 170 -17.44 -5.29 -8.10
N THR A 171 -16.91 -4.45 -7.22
CA THR A 171 -17.71 -3.60 -6.34
C THR A 171 -18.26 -2.39 -7.08
N ARG A 172 -17.53 -1.87 -8.08
CA ARG A 172 -17.99 -0.78 -8.95
C ARG A 172 -19.27 -1.12 -9.68
N GLU A 173 -19.39 -2.36 -10.20
CA GLU A 173 -20.59 -2.82 -10.92
C GLU A 173 -21.85 -2.86 -10.05
N LYS A 174 -21.71 -2.99 -8.72
CA LYS A 174 -22.85 -3.06 -7.79
C LYS A 174 -23.32 -1.70 -7.26
N ILE A 175 -22.55 -0.64 -7.45
CA ILE A 175 -22.83 0.70 -6.88
C ILE A 175 -23.22 1.71 -7.98
N ASN A 176 -23.06 1.38 -9.25
CA ASN A 176 -23.65 2.08 -10.41
C ASN A 176 -25.01 1.46 -10.75
#